data_7648717c81d45a07414d0dace6e0d22a
#
_entry.id   7648717c81d45a07414d0dace6e0d22a
#
_cell.length_a   1.000
_cell.length_b   1.000
_cell.length_c   1.000
_cell.angle_alpha   90.00
_cell.angle_beta   90.00
_cell.angle_gamma   90.00
#
_symmetry.space_group_name_H-M   'P 1'
#
loop_
_entity.id
_entity.type
_entity.pdbx_description
1 polymer ?
#
loop_
_entity_poly.entity_id
_entity_poly.type
_entity_poly.pdbx_seq_one_letter_code
_entity_poly.pdbx_strand_id
1 'polypeptide(L)'
;MEEQKFYSTASRIKDFKKRGKYEEAEEEIRQGLEKNPDDLFWKTSLADLYARQGRLTEGRILAEEVLSRDPQHPQALSVLGDIFLKQHSSRDALECYRQAFNRDPRPYLTLKAARALKEMGKYEEALQELEKILVVKSQSLPFLKEKAFILNRMKRYDQALGIFEKVKEISPDDPFVQKEILRLRSRTRPNEQVLKELRKVVGMDSKKDDAQMHGLLAQKLKETCQIREAAAEYGIAARFSPENLFYVKQQGFCLYELKRYDEAIRCLSEVFRKDPTDYFVRSALEKSFTASGDLEGLLDLYEETFRLYPGQKPLLGKIKKIRKQLGQEKQPGA
;
A
#
# COMPACT_ATOMS: atom_id res chain seq x y z
N MET A 1 43.99 9.99 8.35
CA MET A 1 43.10 9.74 9.53
C MET A 1 41.72 10.38 9.39
N GLU A 2 41.59 11.62 8.92
CA GLU A 2 40.29 12.30 8.76
C GLU A 2 39.42 11.66 7.68
N GLU A 3 39.95 11.30 6.51
CA GLU A 3 39.21 10.61 5.45
C GLU A 3 38.67 9.24 5.90
N GLN A 4 39.47 8.45 6.61
CA GLN A 4 39.02 7.15 7.15
C GLN A 4 37.90 7.32 8.16
N LYS A 5 37.92 8.38 8.96
CA LYS A 5 36.88 8.72 9.93
C LYS A 5 35.60 9.20 9.23
N PHE A 6 35.76 9.96 8.16
CA PHE A 6 34.65 10.43 7.31
C PHE A 6 33.91 9.25 6.62
N TYR A 7 34.65 8.34 5.98
CA TYR A 7 34.04 7.14 5.36
C TYR A 7 33.31 6.25 6.37
N SER A 8 33.84 6.14 7.60
CA SER A 8 33.20 5.39 8.67
C SER A 8 31.87 6.04 9.11
N THR A 9 31.82 7.37 9.21
CA THR A 9 30.62 8.13 9.59
C THR A 9 29.56 8.08 8.51
N ALA A 10 29.93 8.27 7.24
CA ALA A 10 29.02 8.14 6.11
C ALA A 10 28.39 6.73 6.03
N SER A 11 29.17 5.69 6.33
CA SER A 11 28.69 4.31 6.39
C SER A 11 27.72 4.09 7.56
N ARG A 12 27.98 4.65 8.74
CA ARG A 12 27.08 4.58 9.90
C ARG A 12 25.74 5.26 9.63
N ILE A 13 25.76 6.48 9.06
CA ILE A 13 24.54 7.20 8.68
C ILE A 13 23.71 6.38 7.70
N LYS A 14 24.35 5.76 6.71
CA LYS A 14 23.66 4.88 5.76
C LYS A 14 23.01 3.67 6.45
N ASP A 15 23.69 3.08 7.44
CA ASP A 15 23.17 1.95 8.21
C ASP A 15 22.01 2.38 9.12
N PHE A 16 22.12 3.52 9.82
CA PHE A 16 21.03 4.09 10.60
C PHE A 16 19.79 4.36 9.75
N LYS A 17 19.95 5.02 8.59
CA LYS A 17 18.84 5.24 7.64
C LYS A 17 18.20 3.93 7.17
N LYS A 18 19.01 2.89 6.93
CA LYS A 18 18.50 1.56 6.50
C LYS A 18 17.70 0.86 7.60
N ARG A 19 18.09 1.04 8.86
CA ARG A 19 17.42 0.45 10.04
C ARG A 19 16.25 1.29 10.56
N GLY A 20 15.95 2.44 9.93
CA GLY A 20 14.91 3.36 10.40
C GLY A 20 15.27 4.16 11.66
N LYS A 21 16.54 4.14 12.08
CA LYS A 21 17.09 4.89 13.21
C LYS A 21 17.39 6.32 12.78
N TYR A 22 16.32 7.08 12.59
CA TYR A 22 16.44 8.42 11.99
C TYR A 22 16.99 9.46 12.96
N GLU A 23 16.73 9.34 14.25
CA GLU A 23 17.23 10.26 15.28
C GLU A 23 18.75 10.15 15.40
N GLU A 24 19.28 8.93 15.46
CA GLU A 24 20.74 8.71 15.52
C GLU A 24 21.43 9.17 14.22
N ALA A 25 20.75 9.01 13.06
CA ALA A 25 21.28 9.53 11.80
C ALA A 25 21.29 11.05 11.77
N GLU A 26 20.28 11.73 12.31
CA GLU A 26 20.18 13.18 12.37
C GLU A 26 21.27 13.77 13.27
N GLU A 27 21.49 13.17 14.44
CA GLU A 27 22.51 13.61 15.38
C GLU A 27 23.92 13.57 14.76
N GLU A 28 24.29 12.46 14.12
CA GLU A 28 25.59 12.33 13.43
C GLU A 28 25.75 13.36 12.29
N ILE A 29 24.69 13.64 11.55
CA ILE A 29 24.71 14.63 10.47
C ILE A 29 24.87 16.05 11.04
N ARG A 30 24.15 16.39 12.11
CA ARG A 30 24.23 17.70 12.77
C ARG A 30 25.61 17.95 13.33
N GLN A 31 26.24 16.97 13.98
CA GLN A 31 27.64 17.08 14.45
C GLN A 31 28.63 17.33 13.30
N GLY A 32 28.35 16.77 12.10
CA GLY A 32 29.11 17.07 10.90
C GLY A 32 28.93 18.51 10.42
N LEU A 33 27.68 19.02 10.43
CA LEU A 33 27.33 20.40 10.05
C LEU A 33 27.87 21.45 11.06
N GLU A 34 27.93 21.13 12.35
CA GLU A 34 28.52 22.01 13.35
C GLU A 34 30.01 22.25 13.08
N LYS A 35 30.73 21.23 12.60
CA LYS A 35 32.14 21.33 12.23
C LYS A 35 32.35 22.03 10.89
N ASN A 36 31.49 21.79 9.96
CA ASN A 36 31.52 22.38 8.63
C ASN A 36 30.10 22.70 8.13
N PRO A 37 29.56 23.89 8.48
CA PRO A 37 28.20 24.29 8.15
C PRO A 37 27.90 24.36 6.64
N ASP A 38 28.93 24.51 5.83
CA ASP A 38 28.81 24.70 4.38
C ASP A 38 29.04 23.44 3.55
N ASP A 39 29.32 22.33 4.21
CA ASP A 39 29.59 21.06 3.52
C ASP A 39 28.32 20.49 2.84
N LEU A 40 28.43 20.37 1.51
CA LEU A 40 27.32 19.90 0.66
C LEU A 40 26.92 18.43 0.95
N PHE A 41 27.86 17.60 1.39
CA PHE A 41 27.58 16.21 1.75
C PHE A 41 26.64 16.12 2.95
N TRP A 42 26.93 16.88 4.02
CA TRP A 42 26.10 16.87 5.23
C TRP A 42 24.72 17.46 4.97
N LYS A 43 24.63 18.59 4.23
CA LYS A 43 23.37 19.21 3.84
C LYS A 43 22.52 18.25 2.99
N THR A 44 23.12 17.59 2.01
CA THR A 44 22.43 16.61 1.16
C THR A 44 22.00 15.37 1.97
N SER A 45 22.85 14.94 2.93
CA SER A 45 22.52 13.81 3.80
C SER A 45 21.33 14.12 4.72
N LEU A 46 21.24 15.36 5.21
CA LEU A 46 20.10 15.83 6.02
C LEU A 46 18.84 15.95 5.17
N ALA A 47 18.96 16.48 3.95
CA ALA A 47 17.85 16.56 3.00
C ALA A 47 17.26 15.16 2.68
N ASP A 48 18.10 14.14 2.42
CA ASP A 48 17.67 12.76 2.21
C ASP A 48 16.99 12.17 3.47
N LEU A 49 17.52 12.49 4.65
CA LEU A 49 16.92 12.04 5.91
C LEU A 49 15.51 12.62 6.09
N TYR A 50 15.36 13.94 5.92
CA TYR A 50 14.06 14.61 6.01
C TYR A 50 13.08 14.11 4.96
N ALA A 51 13.52 13.89 3.73
CA ALA A 51 12.71 13.28 2.70
C ALA A 51 12.20 11.88 3.11
N ARG A 52 13.03 11.07 3.81
CA ARG A 52 12.63 9.74 4.32
C ARG A 52 11.61 9.83 5.45
N GLN A 53 11.78 10.77 6.36
CA GLN A 53 10.86 11.05 7.48
C GLN A 53 9.52 11.65 7.02
N GLY A 54 9.37 12.06 5.75
CA GLY A 54 8.17 12.75 5.25
C GLY A 54 8.20 14.26 5.48
N ARG A 55 9.27 14.82 6.01
CA ARG A 55 9.51 16.27 6.20
C ARG A 55 9.94 16.89 4.86
N LEU A 56 9.02 16.85 3.88
CA LEU A 56 9.35 17.12 2.47
C LEU A 56 9.77 18.56 2.23
N THR A 57 9.16 19.52 2.92
CA THR A 57 9.47 20.95 2.76
C THR A 57 10.88 21.26 3.23
N GLU A 58 11.27 20.75 4.41
CA GLU A 58 12.61 20.98 4.98
C GLU A 58 13.69 20.28 4.16
N GLY A 59 13.41 19.05 3.71
CA GLY A 59 14.31 18.33 2.81
C GLY A 59 14.50 19.05 1.48
N ARG A 60 13.44 19.66 0.94
CA ARG A 60 13.48 20.44 -0.30
C ARG A 60 14.35 21.69 -0.16
N ILE A 61 14.15 22.47 0.90
CA ILE A 61 14.95 23.69 1.16
C ILE A 61 16.45 23.37 1.18
N LEU A 62 16.84 22.32 1.91
CA LEU A 62 18.24 21.90 1.99
C LEU A 62 18.79 21.42 0.65
N ALA A 63 18.01 20.68 -0.12
CA ALA A 63 18.43 20.21 -1.45
C ALA A 63 18.59 21.39 -2.42
N GLU A 64 17.66 22.36 -2.41
CA GLU A 64 17.72 23.57 -3.23
C GLU A 64 18.90 24.48 -2.80
N GLU A 65 19.22 24.56 -1.51
CA GLU A 65 20.41 25.27 -1.01
C GLU A 65 21.70 24.65 -1.56
N VAL A 66 21.81 23.30 -1.58
CA VAL A 66 22.97 22.62 -2.21
C VAL A 66 23.02 22.93 -3.69
N LEU A 67 21.90 22.87 -4.41
CA LEU A 67 21.81 23.12 -5.84
C LEU A 67 22.07 24.60 -6.20
N SER A 68 21.85 25.53 -5.30
CA SER A 68 22.23 26.94 -5.51
C SER A 68 23.74 27.14 -5.59
N ARG A 69 24.52 26.25 -4.95
CA ARG A 69 26.00 26.29 -4.97
C ARG A 69 26.58 25.37 -6.05
N ASP A 70 25.99 24.18 -6.22
CA ASP A 70 26.34 23.23 -7.28
C ASP A 70 25.06 22.76 -7.99
N PRO A 71 24.65 23.45 -9.07
CA PRO A 71 23.41 23.13 -9.81
C PRO A 71 23.35 21.73 -10.39
N GLN A 72 24.48 21.06 -10.52
CA GLN A 72 24.57 19.70 -11.05
C GLN A 72 24.93 18.64 -9.99
N HIS A 73 24.80 18.96 -8.70
CA HIS A 73 25.12 18.02 -7.63
C HIS A 73 24.24 16.76 -7.68
N PRO A 74 24.80 15.58 -8.04
CA PRO A 74 23.96 14.44 -8.43
C PRO A 74 23.08 13.90 -7.27
N GLN A 75 23.63 13.90 -6.04
CA GLN A 75 22.90 13.40 -4.88
C GLN A 75 21.78 14.36 -4.48
N ALA A 76 22.00 15.69 -4.54
CA ALA A 76 20.97 16.69 -4.24
C ALA A 76 19.83 16.62 -5.27
N LEU A 77 20.14 16.53 -6.58
CA LEU A 77 19.16 16.28 -7.63
C LEU A 77 18.38 14.98 -7.37
N SER A 78 19.09 13.90 -7.00
CA SER A 78 18.41 12.63 -6.67
C SER A 78 17.47 12.73 -5.48
N VAL A 79 17.83 13.49 -4.44
CA VAL A 79 16.98 13.73 -3.25
C VAL A 79 15.78 14.62 -3.62
N LEU A 80 16.01 15.67 -4.40
CA LEU A 80 14.94 16.54 -4.89
C LEU A 80 13.93 15.76 -5.74
N GLY A 81 14.42 14.87 -6.61
CA GLY A 81 13.58 13.95 -7.37
C GLY A 81 12.76 13.00 -6.48
N ASP A 82 13.34 12.47 -5.39
CA ASP A 82 12.60 11.65 -4.42
C ASP A 82 11.48 12.45 -3.72
N ILE A 83 11.75 13.71 -3.40
CA ILE A 83 10.75 14.62 -2.81
C ILE A 83 9.61 14.89 -3.80
N PHE A 84 9.93 15.25 -5.05
CA PHE A 84 8.91 15.46 -6.09
C PHE A 84 8.07 14.21 -6.32
N LEU A 85 8.68 13.03 -6.33
CA LEU A 85 7.95 11.77 -6.50
C LEU A 85 6.94 11.53 -5.35
N LYS A 86 7.32 11.84 -4.11
CA LYS A 86 6.42 11.77 -2.94
C LYS A 86 5.31 12.83 -2.97
N GLN A 87 5.55 13.96 -3.63
CA GLN A 87 4.56 15.02 -3.88
C GLN A 87 3.70 14.75 -5.12
N HIS A 88 3.81 13.56 -5.72
CA HIS A 88 3.12 13.17 -6.97
C HIS A 88 3.52 13.99 -8.21
N SER A 89 4.62 14.75 -8.15
CA SER A 89 5.19 15.51 -9.29
C SER A 89 6.18 14.63 -10.05
N SER A 90 5.68 13.54 -10.63
CA SER A 90 6.53 12.50 -11.27
C SER A 90 7.33 13.03 -12.47
N ARG A 91 6.85 14.11 -13.14
CA ARG A 91 7.55 14.75 -14.25
C ARG A 91 8.82 15.47 -13.78
N ASP A 92 8.70 16.25 -12.70
CA ASP A 92 9.84 16.98 -12.14
C ASP A 92 10.84 16.01 -11.51
N ALA A 93 10.35 14.95 -10.88
CA ALA A 93 11.19 13.86 -10.37
C ALA A 93 12.03 13.21 -11.47
N LEU A 94 11.40 12.90 -12.62
CA LEU A 94 12.08 12.31 -13.77
C LEU A 94 13.18 13.23 -14.31
N GLU A 95 12.91 14.52 -14.40
CA GLU A 95 13.90 15.51 -14.86
C GLU A 95 15.10 15.58 -13.93
N CYS A 96 14.87 15.66 -12.61
CA CYS A 96 15.94 15.62 -11.61
C CYS A 96 16.79 14.35 -11.72
N TYR A 97 16.18 13.16 -11.89
CA TYR A 97 16.93 11.91 -12.02
C TYR A 97 17.75 11.86 -13.32
N ARG A 98 17.23 12.41 -14.42
CA ARG A 98 17.97 12.49 -15.70
C ARG A 98 19.17 13.43 -15.59
N GLN A 99 18.99 14.61 -15.00
CA GLN A 99 20.09 15.54 -14.75
C GLN A 99 21.16 14.91 -13.84
N ALA A 100 20.75 14.26 -12.76
CA ALA A 100 21.67 13.53 -11.89
C ALA A 100 22.43 12.42 -12.63
N PHE A 101 21.74 11.65 -13.48
CA PHE A 101 22.34 10.59 -14.26
C PHE A 101 23.33 11.11 -15.32
N ASN A 102 23.02 12.22 -15.97
CA ASN A 102 23.91 12.83 -16.96
C ASN A 102 25.25 13.26 -16.33
N ARG A 103 25.23 13.68 -15.06
CA ARG A 103 26.43 14.08 -14.32
C ARG A 103 27.19 12.88 -13.73
N ASP A 104 26.48 11.92 -13.16
CA ASP A 104 27.03 10.72 -12.53
C ASP A 104 26.16 9.51 -12.89
N PRO A 105 26.53 8.74 -13.94
CA PRO A 105 25.69 7.67 -14.51
C PRO A 105 25.66 6.43 -13.62
N ARG A 106 24.89 6.48 -12.54
CA ARG A 106 24.71 5.35 -11.64
C ARG A 106 23.42 4.58 -11.89
N PRO A 107 23.47 3.25 -11.91
CA PRO A 107 22.28 2.41 -12.19
C PRO A 107 21.06 2.72 -11.32
N TYR A 108 21.25 3.08 -10.05
CA TYR A 108 20.12 3.39 -9.17
C TYR A 108 19.29 4.60 -9.65
N LEU A 109 19.89 5.56 -10.37
CA LEU A 109 19.18 6.70 -10.95
C LEU A 109 18.27 6.25 -12.10
N THR A 110 18.72 5.31 -12.93
CA THR A 110 17.85 4.67 -13.93
C THR A 110 16.66 3.97 -13.28
N LEU A 111 16.87 3.28 -12.16
CA LEU A 111 15.77 2.65 -11.41
C LEU A 111 14.75 3.68 -10.89
N LYS A 112 15.23 4.81 -10.37
CA LYS A 112 14.38 5.92 -9.93
C LYS A 112 13.63 6.58 -11.09
N ALA A 113 14.29 6.81 -12.22
CA ALA A 113 13.67 7.33 -13.43
C ALA A 113 12.58 6.39 -13.95
N ALA A 114 12.83 5.07 -13.99
CA ALA A 114 11.83 4.08 -14.37
C ALA A 114 10.62 4.08 -13.45
N ARG A 115 10.80 4.29 -12.15
CA ARG A 115 9.70 4.44 -11.19
C ARG A 115 8.88 5.70 -11.47
N ALA A 116 9.51 6.84 -11.73
CA ALA A 116 8.82 8.07 -12.09
C ALA A 116 8.01 7.90 -13.39
N LEU A 117 8.58 7.27 -14.41
CA LEU A 117 7.89 6.93 -15.67
C LEU A 117 6.68 6.00 -15.40
N LYS A 118 6.83 5.01 -14.54
CA LYS A 118 5.73 4.11 -14.13
C LYS A 118 4.57 4.89 -13.49
N GLU A 119 4.85 5.83 -12.59
CA GLU A 119 3.81 6.66 -11.95
C GLU A 119 3.13 7.61 -12.97
N MET A 120 3.83 7.99 -14.04
CA MET A 120 3.25 8.73 -15.16
C MET A 120 2.44 7.84 -16.14
N GLY A 121 2.39 6.53 -15.92
CA GLY A 121 1.76 5.57 -16.84
C GLY A 121 2.58 5.28 -18.10
N LYS A 122 3.81 5.78 -18.21
CA LYS A 122 4.72 5.59 -19.35
C LYS A 122 5.49 4.28 -19.23
N TYR A 123 4.75 3.17 -19.25
CA TYR A 123 5.27 1.85 -18.91
C TYR A 123 6.32 1.34 -19.90
N GLU A 124 6.12 1.55 -21.21
CA GLU A 124 7.06 1.12 -22.24
C GLU A 124 8.39 1.87 -22.12
N GLU A 125 8.36 3.19 -21.88
CA GLU A 125 9.57 3.99 -21.67
C GLU A 125 10.32 3.47 -20.41
N ALA A 126 9.58 3.18 -19.34
CA ALA A 126 10.16 2.65 -18.11
C ALA A 126 10.84 1.28 -18.33
N LEU A 127 10.21 0.38 -19.10
CA LEU A 127 10.79 -0.91 -19.45
C LEU A 127 12.07 -0.76 -20.27
N GLN A 128 12.10 0.17 -21.25
CA GLN A 128 13.28 0.45 -22.05
C GLN A 128 14.47 0.94 -21.18
N GLU A 129 14.20 1.83 -20.21
CA GLU A 129 15.24 2.28 -19.28
C GLU A 129 15.82 1.14 -18.43
N LEU A 130 14.94 0.26 -17.92
CA LEU A 130 15.40 -0.89 -17.14
C LEU A 130 16.18 -1.90 -17.97
N GLU A 131 15.80 -2.11 -19.24
CA GLU A 131 16.43 -3.06 -20.13
C GLU A 131 17.90 -2.68 -20.43
N LYS A 132 18.22 -1.39 -20.57
CA LYS A 132 19.61 -0.90 -20.75
C LYS A 132 20.55 -1.42 -19.66
N ILE A 133 20.06 -1.49 -18.41
CA ILE A 133 20.85 -2.00 -17.29
C ILE A 133 20.83 -3.52 -17.25
N LEU A 134 19.69 -4.15 -17.54
CA LEU A 134 19.53 -5.59 -17.49
C LEU A 134 20.34 -6.34 -18.57
N VAL A 135 20.63 -5.68 -19.70
CA VAL A 135 21.56 -6.20 -20.71
C VAL A 135 22.95 -6.44 -20.09
N VAL A 136 23.41 -5.53 -19.24
CA VAL A 136 24.74 -5.61 -18.61
C VAL A 136 24.71 -6.38 -17.28
N LYS A 137 23.63 -6.24 -16.51
CA LYS A 137 23.43 -6.83 -15.17
C LYS A 137 22.13 -7.64 -15.14
N SER A 138 22.08 -8.73 -15.89
CA SER A 138 20.88 -9.57 -16.13
C SER A 138 20.23 -10.12 -14.84
N GLN A 139 21.00 -10.28 -13.77
CA GLN A 139 20.53 -10.83 -12.48
C GLN A 139 20.31 -9.76 -11.40
N SER A 140 20.23 -8.49 -11.77
CA SER A 140 20.01 -7.41 -10.80
C SER A 140 18.59 -7.46 -10.23
N LEU A 141 18.44 -7.97 -9.00
CA LEU A 141 17.16 -8.15 -8.33
C LEU A 141 16.30 -6.87 -8.29
N PRO A 142 16.83 -5.66 -7.95
CA PRO A 142 16.01 -4.45 -7.94
C PRO A 142 15.40 -4.12 -9.30
N PHE A 143 16.14 -4.30 -10.39
CA PHE A 143 15.68 -4.03 -11.75
C PHE A 143 14.70 -5.08 -12.25
N LEU A 144 14.95 -6.36 -11.98
CA LEU A 144 14.02 -7.45 -12.30
C LEU A 144 12.68 -7.26 -11.57
N LYS A 145 12.71 -6.97 -10.27
CA LYS A 145 11.49 -6.70 -9.49
C LYS A 145 10.72 -5.52 -10.06
N GLU A 146 11.38 -4.40 -10.36
CA GLU A 146 10.71 -3.23 -10.93
C GLU A 146 10.12 -3.53 -12.32
N LYS A 147 10.85 -4.27 -13.18
CA LYS A 147 10.34 -4.73 -14.47
C LYS A 147 9.07 -5.57 -14.31
N ALA A 148 9.07 -6.51 -13.38
CA ALA A 148 7.89 -7.34 -13.09
C ALA A 148 6.69 -6.51 -12.60
N PHE A 149 6.93 -5.48 -11.76
CA PHE A 149 5.86 -4.57 -11.31
C PHE A 149 5.27 -3.76 -12.46
N ILE A 150 6.11 -3.26 -13.36
CA ILE A 150 5.63 -2.52 -14.54
C ILE A 150 4.78 -3.43 -15.42
N LEU A 151 5.25 -4.65 -15.71
CA LEU A 151 4.50 -5.64 -16.50
C LEU A 151 3.16 -6.00 -15.83
N ASN A 152 3.12 -6.11 -14.50
CA ASN A 152 1.87 -6.33 -13.74
C ASN A 152 0.90 -5.13 -13.90
N ARG A 153 1.39 -3.89 -13.84
CA ARG A 153 0.57 -2.68 -14.11
C ARG A 153 0.00 -2.66 -15.53
N MET A 154 0.76 -3.14 -16.51
CA MET A 154 0.33 -3.31 -17.90
C MET A 154 -0.62 -4.51 -18.10
N LYS A 155 -0.97 -5.26 -17.03
CA LYS A 155 -1.75 -6.51 -17.07
C LYS A 155 -1.08 -7.63 -17.87
N ARG A 156 0.22 -7.54 -18.13
CA ARG A 156 1.04 -8.58 -18.80
C ARG A 156 1.48 -9.62 -17.75
N TYR A 157 0.49 -10.30 -17.16
CA TYR A 157 0.66 -11.11 -15.94
C TYR A 157 1.60 -12.29 -16.12
N ASP A 158 1.53 -13.01 -17.24
CA ASP A 158 2.40 -14.15 -17.49
C ASP A 158 3.88 -13.73 -17.65
N GLN A 159 4.12 -12.58 -18.26
CA GLN A 159 5.48 -12.04 -18.37
C GLN A 159 6.00 -11.58 -17.00
N ALA A 160 5.16 -10.92 -16.20
CA ALA A 160 5.51 -10.54 -14.84
C ALA A 160 5.81 -11.77 -13.96
N LEU A 161 5.01 -12.83 -14.10
CA LEU A 161 5.20 -14.10 -13.41
C LEU A 161 6.55 -14.73 -13.77
N GLY A 162 6.88 -14.82 -15.06
CA GLY A 162 8.17 -15.36 -15.51
C GLY A 162 9.38 -14.59 -14.98
N ILE A 163 9.26 -13.26 -14.83
CA ILE A 163 10.32 -12.44 -14.21
C ILE A 163 10.41 -12.73 -12.69
N PHE A 164 9.29 -12.81 -11.96
CA PHE A 164 9.34 -13.14 -10.53
C PHE A 164 9.83 -14.58 -10.27
N GLU A 165 9.54 -15.52 -11.16
CA GLU A 165 10.10 -16.89 -11.07
C GLU A 165 11.62 -16.86 -11.23
N LYS A 166 12.18 -16.08 -12.17
CA LYS A 166 13.65 -15.84 -12.25
C LYS A 166 14.19 -15.17 -10.98
N VAL A 167 13.49 -14.19 -10.41
CA VAL A 167 13.91 -13.58 -9.14
C VAL A 167 13.94 -14.62 -8.01
N LYS A 168 12.98 -15.55 -7.97
CA LYS A 168 12.95 -16.65 -7.00
C LYS A 168 14.12 -17.60 -7.16
N GLU A 169 14.56 -17.91 -8.39
CA GLU A 169 15.76 -18.73 -8.63
C GLU A 169 17.02 -18.07 -8.05
N ILE A 170 17.12 -16.74 -8.13
CA ILE A 170 18.26 -15.98 -7.59
C ILE A 170 18.17 -15.81 -6.06
N SER A 171 16.97 -15.66 -5.53
CA SER A 171 16.69 -15.46 -4.10
C SER A 171 15.48 -16.29 -3.66
N PRO A 172 15.68 -17.60 -3.39
CA PRO A 172 14.59 -18.55 -3.10
C PRO A 172 13.78 -18.22 -1.85
N ASP A 173 14.43 -17.65 -0.83
CA ASP A 173 13.86 -17.40 0.49
C ASP A 173 13.24 -16.00 0.63
N ASP A 174 13.06 -15.27 -0.47
CA ASP A 174 12.45 -13.96 -0.44
C ASP A 174 10.91 -14.07 -0.28
N PRO A 175 10.34 -13.80 0.93
CA PRO A 175 8.91 -13.98 1.18
C PRO A 175 8.04 -13.07 0.31
N PHE A 176 8.57 -11.88 -0.03
CA PHE A 176 7.88 -10.93 -0.88
C PHE A 176 7.68 -11.50 -2.30
N VAL A 177 8.72 -12.11 -2.86
CA VAL A 177 8.68 -12.71 -4.21
C VAL A 177 7.69 -13.88 -4.26
N GLN A 178 7.67 -14.71 -3.22
CA GLN A 178 6.70 -15.83 -3.13
C GLN A 178 5.25 -15.31 -3.13
N LYS A 179 4.97 -14.24 -2.39
CA LYS A 179 3.64 -13.61 -2.38
C LYS A 179 3.24 -13.04 -3.73
N GLU A 180 4.15 -12.34 -4.41
CA GLU A 180 3.86 -11.77 -5.73
C GLU A 180 3.62 -12.87 -6.79
N ILE A 181 4.37 -13.97 -6.75
CA ILE A 181 4.12 -15.13 -7.58
C ILE A 181 2.70 -15.69 -7.35
N LEU A 182 2.29 -15.88 -6.09
CA LEU A 182 0.94 -16.38 -5.77
C LEU A 182 -0.14 -15.42 -6.25
N ARG A 183 0.05 -14.10 -6.08
CA ARG A 183 -0.87 -13.07 -6.59
C ARG A 183 -1.02 -13.12 -8.11
N LEU A 184 0.09 -13.29 -8.84
CA LEU A 184 0.06 -13.37 -10.29
C LEU A 184 -0.57 -14.69 -10.74
N ARG A 185 -0.21 -15.83 -10.12
CA ARG A 185 -0.83 -17.12 -10.39
C ARG A 185 -2.33 -17.11 -10.13
N SER A 186 -2.79 -16.37 -9.12
CA SER A 186 -4.22 -16.22 -8.85
C SER A 186 -5.01 -15.53 -9.97
N ARG A 187 -4.31 -14.85 -10.86
CA ARG A 187 -4.90 -14.17 -12.04
C ARG A 187 -4.74 -14.96 -13.34
N THR A 188 -3.77 -15.86 -13.41
CA THR A 188 -3.35 -16.54 -14.65
C THR A 188 -3.56 -18.05 -14.61
N ARG A 189 -3.81 -18.64 -13.43
CA ARG A 189 -3.95 -20.09 -13.27
C ARG A 189 -5.36 -20.48 -12.84
N PRO A 190 -5.78 -21.73 -13.11
CA PRO A 190 -7.05 -22.26 -12.61
C PRO A 190 -7.15 -22.16 -11.08
N ASN A 191 -8.34 -21.83 -10.58
CA ASN A 191 -8.57 -21.58 -9.14
C ASN A 191 -8.18 -22.79 -8.27
N GLU A 192 -8.40 -24.02 -8.73
CA GLU A 192 -8.09 -25.24 -7.97
C GLU A 192 -6.61 -25.36 -7.64
N GLN A 193 -5.71 -25.11 -8.62
CA GLN A 193 -4.26 -25.14 -8.41
C GLN A 193 -3.82 -24.05 -7.44
N VAL A 194 -4.36 -22.85 -7.62
CA VAL A 194 -4.05 -21.70 -6.77
C VAL A 194 -4.51 -21.93 -5.33
N LEU A 195 -5.70 -22.50 -5.14
CA LEU A 195 -6.22 -22.86 -3.81
C LEU A 195 -5.31 -23.83 -3.08
N LYS A 196 -4.82 -24.87 -3.78
CA LYS A 196 -3.87 -25.84 -3.19
C LYS A 196 -2.57 -25.15 -2.73
N GLU A 197 -2.02 -24.25 -3.55
CA GLU A 197 -0.80 -23.51 -3.21
C GLU A 197 -1.05 -22.53 -2.04
N LEU A 198 -2.15 -21.78 -2.05
CA LEU A 198 -2.50 -20.83 -1.00
C LEU A 198 -2.74 -21.51 0.35
N ARG A 199 -3.50 -22.62 0.38
CA ARG A 199 -3.73 -23.40 1.60
C ARG A 199 -2.42 -23.91 2.20
N LYS A 200 -1.45 -24.31 1.35
CA LYS A 200 -0.14 -24.73 1.83
C LYS A 200 0.64 -23.59 2.48
N VAL A 201 0.63 -22.40 1.86
CA VAL A 201 1.36 -21.23 2.37
C VAL A 201 0.74 -20.71 3.67
N VAL A 202 -0.58 -20.58 3.71
CA VAL A 202 -1.32 -20.13 4.89
C VAL A 202 -1.19 -21.14 6.06
N GLY A 203 -1.12 -22.44 5.79
CA GLY A 203 -1.00 -23.49 6.82
C GLY A 203 0.41 -23.71 7.37
N MET A 204 1.46 -23.22 6.71
CA MET A 204 2.86 -23.49 7.10
C MET A 204 3.44 -22.50 8.12
N ASP A 205 2.90 -21.30 8.26
CA ASP A 205 3.57 -20.25 9.00
C ASP A 205 2.61 -19.53 9.98
N SER A 206 2.22 -20.22 11.05
CA SER A 206 1.39 -19.66 12.13
C SER A 206 2.03 -18.47 12.88
N LYS A 207 3.28 -18.12 12.59
CA LYS A 207 4.01 -16.99 13.20
C LYS A 207 4.09 -15.74 12.30
N LYS A 208 3.71 -15.85 11.03
CA LYS A 208 3.70 -14.75 10.05
C LYS A 208 2.38 -14.70 9.30
N ASP A 209 1.28 -14.78 10.05
CA ASP A 209 -0.05 -14.68 9.46
C ASP A 209 -0.17 -13.37 8.68
N ASP A 210 -0.41 -13.51 7.39
CA ASP A 210 -0.45 -12.41 6.44
C ASP A 210 -1.88 -12.17 6.01
N ALA A 211 -2.47 -11.07 6.52
CA ALA A 211 -3.82 -10.65 6.15
C ALA A 211 -4.07 -10.69 4.64
N GLN A 212 -3.06 -10.38 3.84
CA GLN A 212 -3.19 -10.35 2.38
C GLN A 212 -3.29 -11.77 1.79
N MET A 213 -2.56 -12.75 2.34
CA MET A 213 -2.64 -14.14 1.86
C MET A 213 -3.95 -14.80 2.26
N HIS A 214 -4.41 -14.58 3.50
CA HIS A 214 -5.75 -14.99 3.94
C HIS A 214 -6.86 -14.34 3.09
N GLY A 215 -6.75 -13.02 2.82
CA GLY A 215 -7.67 -12.31 1.94
C GLY A 215 -7.70 -12.85 0.52
N LEU A 216 -6.54 -13.22 -0.04
CA LEU A 216 -6.45 -13.82 -1.37
C LEU A 216 -7.04 -15.24 -1.40
N LEU A 217 -6.76 -16.05 -0.37
CA LEU A 217 -7.36 -17.38 -0.21
C LEU A 217 -8.89 -17.27 -0.11
N ALA A 218 -9.40 -16.35 0.73
CA ALA A 218 -10.81 -16.11 0.89
C ALA A 218 -11.50 -15.69 -0.42
N GLN A 219 -10.85 -14.80 -1.19
CA GLN A 219 -11.35 -14.41 -2.51
C GLN A 219 -11.48 -15.62 -3.44
N LYS A 220 -10.45 -16.46 -3.51
CA LYS A 220 -10.47 -17.67 -4.37
C LYS A 220 -11.48 -18.71 -3.91
N LEU A 221 -11.66 -18.88 -2.62
CA LEU A 221 -12.71 -19.72 -2.04
C LEU A 221 -14.10 -19.21 -2.41
N LYS A 222 -14.31 -17.90 -2.37
CA LYS A 222 -15.57 -17.27 -2.79
C LYS A 222 -15.84 -17.49 -4.29
N GLU A 223 -14.83 -17.30 -5.14
CA GLU A 223 -14.92 -17.56 -6.59
C GLU A 223 -15.24 -19.03 -6.92
N THR A 224 -14.94 -19.96 -6.02
CA THR A 224 -15.24 -21.40 -6.15
C THR A 224 -16.47 -21.82 -5.31
N CYS A 225 -17.30 -20.88 -4.88
CA CYS A 225 -18.52 -21.10 -4.10
C CYS A 225 -18.28 -21.79 -2.72
N GLN A 226 -17.07 -21.79 -2.19
CA GLN A 226 -16.74 -22.29 -0.86
C GLN A 226 -16.95 -21.18 0.19
N ILE A 227 -18.18 -20.64 0.27
CA ILE A 227 -18.50 -19.40 0.99
C ILE A 227 -18.25 -19.49 2.51
N ARG A 228 -18.44 -20.67 3.12
CA ARG A 228 -18.18 -20.87 4.56
C ARG A 228 -16.71 -20.72 4.90
N GLU A 229 -15.84 -21.35 4.11
CA GLU A 229 -14.39 -21.24 4.28
C GLU A 229 -13.92 -19.80 3.97
N ALA A 230 -14.48 -19.19 2.91
CA ALA A 230 -14.18 -17.79 2.57
C ALA A 230 -14.50 -16.83 3.73
N ALA A 231 -15.65 -17.00 4.39
CA ALA A 231 -16.01 -16.18 5.56
C ALA A 231 -15.00 -16.34 6.72
N ALA A 232 -14.54 -17.56 6.97
CA ALA A 232 -13.54 -17.83 8.01
C ALA A 232 -12.19 -17.15 7.68
N GLU A 233 -11.71 -17.30 6.45
CA GLU A 233 -10.45 -16.73 5.99
C GLU A 233 -10.47 -15.19 5.96
N TYR A 234 -11.58 -14.56 5.53
CA TYR A 234 -11.76 -13.10 5.66
C TYR A 234 -11.77 -12.66 7.13
N GLY A 235 -12.37 -13.43 8.03
CA GLY A 235 -12.33 -13.15 9.46
C GLY A 235 -10.92 -13.22 10.06
N ILE A 236 -10.09 -14.13 9.57
CA ILE A 236 -8.66 -14.21 9.94
C ILE A 236 -7.94 -12.98 9.41
N ALA A 237 -8.10 -12.64 8.13
CA ALA A 237 -7.50 -11.45 7.52
C ALA A 237 -7.87 -10.16 8.26
N ALA A 238 -9.13 -10.02 8.68
CA ALA A 238 -9.61 -8.86 9.46
C ALA A 238 -8.91 -8.75 10.83
N ARG A 239 -8.64 -9.86 11.51
CA ARG A 239 -7.92 -9.85 12.80
C ARG A 239 -6.46 -9.40 12.67
N PHE A 240 -5.80 -9.74 11.54
CA PHE A 240 -4.41 -9.33 11.27
C PHE A 240 -4.28 -7.92 10.69
N SER A 241 -5.35 -7.35 10.17
CA SER A 241 -5.39 -5.99 9.63
C SER A 241 -6.74 -5.34 9.98
N PRO A 242 -6.98 -5.02 11.26
CA PRO A 242 -8.26 -4.50 11.74
C PRO A 242 -8.61 -3.12 11.15
N GLU A 243 -7.61 -2.35 10.75
CA GLU A 243 -7.80 -1.07 10.06
C GLU A 243 -8.33 -1.23 8.62
N ASN A 244 -8.18 -2.40 8.02
CA ASN A 244 -8.62 -2.67 6.66
C ASN A 244 -10.05 -3.23 6.63
N LEU A 245 -11.02 -2.34 6.64
CA LEU A 245 -12.45 -2.69 6.62
C LEU A 245 -12.89 -3.50 5.39
N PHE A 246 -12.06 -3.62 4.37
CA PHE A 246 -12.35 -4.47 3.21
C PHE A 246 -12.59 -5.94 3.63
N TYR A 247 -11.77 -6.47 4.54
CA TYR A 247 -11.91 -7.86 4.98
C TYR A 247 -13.17 -8.06 5.82
N VAL A 248 -13.47 -7.15 6.74
CA VAL A 248 -14.72 -7.16 7.53
C VAL A 248 -15.95 -7.10 6.63
N LYS A 249 -15.92 -6.21 5.63
CA LYS A 249 -16.97 -6.08 4.61
C LYS A 249 -17.19 -7.39 3.84
N GLN A 250 -16.11 -8.00 3.34
CA GLN A 250 -16.22 -9.26 2.59
C GLN A 250 -16.70 -10.42 3.47
N GLN A 251 -16.24 -10.49 4.71
CA GLN A 251 -16.74 -11.45 5.71
C GLN A 251 -18.23 -11.29 5.90
N GLY A 252 -18.71 -10.07 6.13
CA GLY A 252 -20.12 -9.77 6.31
C GLY A 252 -20.97 -10.18 5.11
N PHE A 253 -20.49 -9.97 3.88
CA PHE A 253 -21.20 -10.45 2.69
C PHE A 253 -21.25 -11.96 2.58
N CYS A 254 -20.15 -12.67 2.90
CA CYS A 254 -20.15 -14.13 2.94
C CYS A 254 -21.14 -14.66 4.00
N LEU A 255 -21.18 -14.05 5.18
CA LEU A 255 -22.12 -14.41 6.25
C LEU A 255 -23.57 -14.16 5.85
N TYR A 256 -23.84 -13.06 5.14
CA TYR A 256 -25.16 -12.79 4.56
C TYR A 256 -25.57 -13.86 3.54
N GLU A 257 -24.68 -14.27 2.64
CA GLU A 257 -24.93 -15.35 1.67
C GLU A 257 -25.22 -16.69 2.38
N LEU A 258 -24.58 -16.95 3.51
CA LEU A 258 -24.79 -18.11 4.37
C LEU A 258 -26.07 -18.03 5.23
N LYS A 259 -26.82 -16.93 5.14
CA LYS A 259 -28.00 -16.62 5.97
C LYS A 259 -27.70 -16.54 7.49
N ARG A 260 -26.43 -16.28 7.85
CA ARG A 260 -25.99 -16.03 9.24
C ARG A 260 -26.16 -14.54 9.54
N TYR A 261 -27.42 -14.11 9.61
CA TYR A 261 -27.78 -12.70 9.59
C TYR A 261 -27.25 -11.91 10.78
N ASP A 262 -27.32 -12.45 12.00
CA ASP A 262 -26.81 -11.75 13.20
C ASP A 262 -25.31 -11.48 13.14
N GLU A 263 -24.56 -12.41 12.57
CA GLU A 263 -23.11 -12.23 12.39
C GLU A 263 -22.80 -11.27 11.23
N ALA A 264 -23.59 -11.33 10.15
CA ALA A 264 -23.49 -10.38 9.04
C ALA A 264 -23.79 -8.96 9.51
N ILE A 265 -24.82 -8.76 10.35
CA ILE A 265 -25.17 -7.48 10.96
C ILE A 265 -23.99 -6.92 11.75
N ARG A 266 -23.35 -7.72 12.62
CA ARG A 266 -22.19 -7.27 13.39
C ARG A 266 -21.06 -6.74 12.49
N CYS A 267 -20.65 -7.52 11.49
CA CYS A 267 -19.59 -7.14 10.56
C CYS A 267 -19.95 -5.90 9.73
N LEU A 268 -21.13 -5.92 9.10
CA LEU A 268 -21.53 -4.86 8.18
C LEU A 268 -21.88 -3.55 8.87
N SER A 269 -22.40 -3.60 10.12
CA SER A 269 -22.66 -2.37 10.91
C SER A 269 -21.38 -1.61 11.23
N GLU A 270 -20.28 -2.30 11.51
CA GLU A 270 -18.97 -1.67 11.69
C GLU A 270 -18.54 -0.90 10.44
N VAL A 271 -18.66 -1.55 9.27
CA VAL A 271 -18.33 -0.92 7.98
C VAL A 271 -19.26 0.25 7.70
N PHE A 272 -20.57 0.11 7.93
CA PHE A 272 -21.57 1.13 7.68
C PHE A 272 -21.37 2.38 8.53
N ARG A 273 -20.97 2.25 9.80
CA ARG A 273 -20.62 3.39 10.66
C ARG A 273 -19.47 4.23 10.14
N LYS A 274 -18.55 3.62 9.39
CA LYS A 274 -17.38 4.30 8.78
C LYS A 274 -17.70 4.89 7.40
N ASP A 275 -18.51 4.19 6.62
CA ASP A 275 -18.96 4.63 5.29
C ASP A 275 -20.45 4.35 5.09
N PRO A 276 -21.33 5.28 5.52
CA PRO A 276 -22.77 5.12 5.35
C PRO A 276 -23.25 5.33 3.91
N THR A 277 -22.35 5.69 2.99
CA THR A 277 -22.68 5.88 1.56
C THR A 277 -22.65 4.58 0.77
N ASP A 278 -22.02 3.54 1.30
CA ASP A 278 -21.94 2.25 0.62
C ASP A 278 -23.32 1.59 0.48
N TYR A 279 -23.86 1.68 -0.73
CA TYR A 279 -25.16 1.13 -1.05
C TYR A 279 -25.25 -0.39 -0.82
N PHE A 280 -24.22 -1.14 -1.16
CA PHE A 280 -24.23 -2.60 -1.05
C PHE A 280 -24.23 -3.05 0.41
N VAL A 281 -23.43 -2.40 1.26
CA VAL A 281 -23.43 -2.65 2.71
C VAL A 281 -24.77 -2.34 3.31
N ARG A 282 -25.34 -1.16 3.00
CA ARG A 282 -26.67 -0.78 3.47
C ARG A 282 -27.76 -1.76 3.04
N SER A 283 -27.76 -2.16 1.78
CA SER A 283 -28.75 -3.12 1.25
C SER A 283 -28.67 -4.49 1.93
N ALA A 284 -27.43 -4.99 2.17
CA ALA A 284 -27.23 -6.24 2.88
C ALA A 284 -27.67 -6.16 4.35
N LEU A 285 -27.40 -5.03 5.03
CA LEU A 285 -27.86 -4.76 6.39
C LEU A 285 -29.40 -4.74 6.47
N GLU A 286 -30.08 -3.96 5.63
CA GLU A 286 -31.54 -3.89 5.60
C GLU A 286 -32.16 -5.29 5.46
N LYS A 287 -31.63 -6.08 4.55
CA LYS A 287 -32.10 -7.45 4.33
C LYS A 287 -31.80 -8.38 5.52
N SER A 288 -30.61 -8.24 6.13
CA SER A 288 -30.22 -9.06 7.28
C SER A 288 -31.09 -8.74 8.49
N PHE A 289 -31.29 -7.46 8.82
CA PHE A 289 -32.16 -7.03 9.92
C PHE A 289 -33.64 -7.42 9.68
N THR A 290 -34.11 -7.33 8.44
CA THR A 290 -35.47 -7.79 8.08
C THR A 290 -35.58 -9.30 8.28
N ALA A 291 -34.59 -10.07 7.88
CA ALA A 291 -34.61 -11.53 7.98
C ALA A 291 -34.45 -12.03 9.43
N SER A 292 -33.73 -11.28 10.29
CA SER A 292 -33.64 -11.57 11.73
C SER A 292 -34.84 -11.06 12.53
N GLY A 293 -35.69 -10.22 11.93
CA GLY A 293 -36.82 -9.60 12.60
C GLY A 293 -36.48 -8.41 13.52
N ASP A 294 -35.22 -7.95 13.51
CA ASP A 294 -34.69 -6.88 14.38
C ASP A 294 -34.75 -5.51 13.69
N LEU A 295 -35.97 -5.02 13.46
CA LEU A 295 -36.15 -3.68 12.90
C LEU A 295 -35.78 -2.54 13.87
N GLU A 296 -35.86 -2.80 15.18
CA GLU A 296 -35.43 -1.81 16.20
C GLU A 296 -33.92 -1.60 16.15
N GLY A 297 -33.13 -2.68 16.08
CA GLY A 297 -31.68 -2.58 15.90
C GLY A 297 -31.27 -1.85 14.61
N LEU A 298 -32.02 -2.02 13.52
CA LEU A 298 -31.79 -1.25 12.27
C LEU A 298 -32.09 0.22 12.47
N LEU A 299 -33.15 0.57 13.20
CA LEU A 299 -33.50 1.95 13.50
C LEU A 299 -32.40 2.60 14.33
N ASP A 300 -31.96 1.95 15.38
CA ASP A 300 -30.89 2.44 16.25
C ASP A 300 -29.60 2.71 15.48
N LEU A 301 -29.18 1.77 14.63
CA LEU A 301 -28.01 1.92 13.77
C LEU A 301 -28.13 3.13 12.84
N TYR A 302 -29.28 3.35 12.26
CA TYR A 302 -29.51 4.47 11.35
C TYR A 302 -29.55 5.81 12.09
N GLU A 303 -30.16 5.87 13.27
CA GLU A 303 -30.19 7.08 14.09
C GLU A 303 -28.81 7.44 14.63
N GLU A 304 -28.03 6.47 15.12
CA GLU A 304 -26.63 6.64 15.51
C GLU A 304 -25.81 7.19 14.34
N THR A 305 -25.93 6.55 13.17
CA THR A 305 -25.17 6.96 11.97
C THR A 305 -25.60 8.34 11.49
N PHE A 306 -26.89 8.67 11.54
CA PHE A 306 -27.38 9.99 11.14
C PHE A 306 -26.92 11.11 12.09
N ARG A 307 -26.78 10.83 13.40
CA ARG A 307 -26.18 11.80 14.34
C ARG A 307 -24.71 12.10 14.00
N LEU A 308 -23.95 11.09 13.58
CA LEU A 308 -22.55 11.27 13.17
C LEU A 308 -22.43 11.95 11.78
N TYR A 309 -23.38 11.70 10.88
CA TYR A 309 -23.38 12.20 9.50
C TYR A 309 -24.70 12.86 9.12
N PRO A 310 -25.02 14.07 9.65
CA PRO A 310 -26.34 14.72 9.42
C PRO A 310 -26.64 15.06 7.96
N GLY A 311 -25.60 15.09 7.11
CA GLY A 311 -25.72 15.34 5.68
C GLY A 311 -26.32 14.16 4.88
N GLN A 312 -26.49 12.98 5.49
CA GLN A 312 -27.02 11.79 4.85
C GLN A 312 -28.56 11.80 4.79
N LYS A 313 -29.12 12.72 3.97
CA LYS A 313 -30.59 12.85 3.77
C LYS A 313 -31.32 11.54 3.46
N PRO A 314 -30.75 10.57 2.68
CA PRO A 314 -31.39 9.29 2.44
C PRO A 314 -31.70 8.47 3.71
N LEU A 315 -30.86 8.59 4.76
CA LEU A 315 -31.08 7.90 6.03
C LEU A 315 -32.32 8.42 6.75
N LEU A 316 -32.56 9.72 6.70
CA LEU A 316 -33.73 10.34 7.35
C LEU A 316 -35.05 9.76 6.81
N GLY A 317 -35.14 9.54 5.49
CA GLY A 317 -36.29 8.90 4.87
C GLY A 317 -36.49 7.46 5.33
N LYS A 318 -35.37 6.71 5.48
CA LYS A 318 -35.39 5.33 5.98
C LYS A 318 -35.81 5.24 7.45
N ILE A 319 -35.26 6.11 8.31
CA ILE A 319 -35.63 6.24 9.74
C ILE A 319 -37.14 6.47 9.87
N LYS A 320 -37.70 7.46 9.14
CA LYS A 320 -39.15 7.71 9.17
C LYS A 320 -39.96 6.49 8.77
N LYS A 321 -39.55 5.77 7.72
CA LYS A 321 -40.23 4.56 7.25
C LYS A 321 -40.23 3.45 8.30
N ILE A 322 -39.08 3.21 8.96
CA ILE A 322 -38.95 2.14 9.97
C ILE A 322 -39.77 2.52 11.22
N ARG A 323 -39.71 3.78 11.69
CA ARG A 323 -40.54 4.25 12.82
C ARG A 323 -42.03 4.03 12.57
N LYS A 324 -42.50 4.30 11.34
CA LYS A 324 -43.90 4.00 10.94
C LYS A 324 -44.21 2.53 11.03
N GLN A 325 -43.32 1.67 10.57
CA GLN A 325 -43.49 0.22 10.64
C GLN A 325 -43.53 -0.31 12.09
N LEU A 326 -42.79 0.32 13.01
CA LEU A 326 -42.76 -0.02 14.43
C LEU A 326 -43.88 0.65 15.27
N GLY A 327 -44.75 1.45 14.64
CA GLY A 327 -45.80 2.18 15.37
C GLY A 327 -45.29 3.32 16.25
N GLN A 328 -44.04 3.76 16.03
CA GLN A 328 -43.36 4.78 16.84
C GLN A 328 -43.47 6.20 16.24
N GLU A 329 -44.42 6.44 15.34
CA GLU A 329 -44.74 7.81 14.89
C GLU A 329 -45.38 8.59 16.04
N LYS A 330 -44.70 9.64 16.54
CA LYS A 330 -45.38 10.68 17.32
C LYS A 330 -46.45 11.26 16.41
N GLN A 331 -47.72 11.14 16.77
CA GLN A 331 -48.79 11.91 16.11
C GLN A 331 -48.40 13.38 16.12
N PRO A 332 -48.44 14.10 14.99
CA PRO A 332 -48.24 15.53 15.00
C PRO A 332 -49.48 16.15 15.64
N GLY A 333 -49.31 16.66 16.86
CA GLY A 333 -50.32 17.49 17.52
C GLY A 333 -51.10 16.78 18.60
N ALA A 334 -50.67 16.89 19.84
CA ALA A 334 -51.50 17.16 20.98
C ALA A 334 -50.84 18.31 21.74
#